data_048a3c24c40bb4c29aaf6dca0f5f9c2e
#
_entry.id   048a3c24c40bb4c29aaf6dca0f5f9c2e
#
_cell.length_a   1.000
_cell.length_b   1.000
_cell.length_c   1.000
_cell.angle_alpha   90.00
_cell.angle_beta   90.00
_cell.angle_gamma   90.00
#
_symmetry.space_group_name_H-M   'P 1'
#
loop_
_entity.id
_entity.type
_entity.pdbx_description
1 polymer ?
#
loop_
_entity_poly.entity_id
_entity_poly.type
_entity_poly.pdbx_seq_one_letter_code
_entity_poly.pdbx_strand_id
1 'polypeptide(L)' 'MPKTRFDNPKRDALLELVLGRKSSLGFSEERLAEQMHFSRNTLRARLSAGSDNWTISELKRFCRVLDIPIEEMRQALRM' A
#
# COMPACT_ATOMS: atom_id res chain seq x y z
N MET A 1 3.41 -1.47 -26.81
CA MET A 1 3.48 -1.00 -26.22
C MET A 1 3.36 -0.84 -25.57
N PRO A 2 3.31 -0.83 -25.83
CA PRO A 2 3.31 -0.50 -25.03
C PRO A 2 2.92 -0.04 -24.28
N LYS A 3 2.83 -0.09 -24.12
CA LYS A 3 2.62 0.43 -23.40
C LYS A 3 2.74 0.78 -22.57
N THR A 4 2.98 0.64 -22.78
CA THR A 4 3.16 1.14 -21.97
C THR A 4 3.39 1.50 -21.37
N ARG A 5 3.54 1.51 -21.60
CA ARG A 5 3.83 2.01 -20.96
C ARG A 5 3.94 2.68 -20.57
N PHE A 6 3.98 2.55 -21.09
CA PHE A 6 4.04 3.35 -20.60
C PHE A 6 3.80 3.86 -19.97
N ASP A 7 3.95 3.69 -20.12
CA ASP A 7 3.78 4.18 -19.49
C ASP A 7 3.46 4.44 -18.53
N ASN A 8 3.53 4.64 -18.23
CA ASN A 8 3.49 4.93 -17.25
C ASN A 8 3.74 4.94 -16.51
N PRO A 9 3.66 4.58 -17.39
CA PRO A 9 4.23 4.80 -16.30
C PRO A 9 3.96 5.46 -15.05
N LYS A 10 2.97 5.44 -14.54
CA LYS A 10 2.63 6.07 -13.30
C LYS A 10 2.92 5.12 -12.17
N ARG A 11 3.85 5.51 -11.33
CA ARG A 11 4.21 4.67 -10.19
C ARG A 11 3.12 4.77 -9.13
N ASP A 12 2.88 3.67 -8.45
CA ASP A 12 1.99 3.65 -7.30
C ASP A 12 2.84 3.88 -6.04
N ALA A 13 3.08 5.15 -5.75
CA ALA A 13 3.96 5.53 -4.65
C ALA A 13 3.43 5.09 -3.29
N LEU A 14 2.10 5.11 -3.11
CA LEU A 14 1.51 4.65 -1.87
C LEU A 14 1.70 3.15 -1.67
N LEU A 15 1.52 2.39 -2.72
CA LEU A 15 1.73 0.95 -2.65
C LEU A 15 3.19 0.64 -2.34
N GLU A 16 4.11 1.33 -3.01
CA GLU A 16 5.53 1.14 -2.76
C GLU A 16 5.90 1.47 -1.32
N LEU A 17 5.32 2.55 -0.79
CA LEU A 17 5.56 2.96 0.59
C LEU A 17 5.07 1.89 1.57
N VAL A 18 3.87 1.38 1.35
CA VAL A 18 3.29 0.34 2.21
C VAL A 18 4.14 -0.94 2.16
N LEU A 19 4.50 -1.37 0.95
CA LEU A 19 5.29 -2.58 0.80
C LEU A 19 6.69 -2.43 1.40
N GLY A 20 7.29 -1.26 1.24
CA GLY A 20 8.60 -0.97 1.83
C GLY A 20 8.56 -0.99 3.35
N ARG A 21 7.55 -0.39 3.94
CA ARG A 21 7.40 -0.40 5.40
C ARG A 21 7.11 -1.80 5.92
N LYS A 22 6.24 -2.53 5.21
CA LYS A 22 5.95 -3.92 5.56
C LYS A 22 7.23 -4.73 5.64
N SER A 23 8.07 -4.59 4.64
CA SER A 23 9.34 -5.30 4.56
C SER A 23 10.30 -4.86 5.66
N SER A 24 10.43 -3.56 5.86
CA SER A 24 11.29 -2.97 6.90
C SER A 24 10.94 -3.44 8.30
N LEU A 25 9.64 -3.55 8.58
CA LEU A 25 9.16 -3.96 9.90
C LEU A 25 9.08 -5.46 10.06
N GLY A 26 9.31 -6.20 8.97
CA GLY A 26 9.28 -7.65 9.02
C GLY A 26 7.89 -8.25 9.14
N PHE A 27 6.85 -7.55 8.71
CA PHE A 27 5.49 -8.09 8.72
C PHE A 27 5.32 -9.11 7.62
N SER A 28 4.78 -10.28 7.98
CA SER A 28 4.30 -11.24 6.99
C SER A 28 2.94 -10.76 6.47
N GLU A 29 2.52 -11.33 5.34
CA GLU A 29 1.19 -11.05 4.81
C GLU A 29 0.11 -11.40 5.82
N GLU A 30 0.28 -12.54 6.47
CA GLU A 30 -0.68 -13.02 7.45
C GLU A 30 -0.80 -12.04 8.62
N ARG A 31 0.33 -11.59 9.12
CA ARG A 31 0.34 -10.66 10.26
C ARG A 31 -0.26 -9.32 9.86
N LEU A 32 0.10 -8.82 8.69
CA LEU A 32 -0.43 -7.54 8.22
C LEU A 32 -1.95 -7.63 8.03
N ALA A 33 -2.42 -8.73 7.45
CA ALA A 33 -3.87 -8.94 7.26
C ALA A 33 -4.58 -8.93 8.61
N GLU A 34 -4.00 -9.60 9.60
CA GLU A 34 -4.57 -9.66 10.93
C GLU A 34 -4.69 -8.27 11.54
N GLN A 35 -3.63 -7.47 11.43
CA GLN A 35 -3.62 -6.11 11.96
C GLN A 35 -4.58 -5.19 11.23
N MET A 36 -4.78 -5.44 9.94
CA MET A 36 -5.71 -4.66 9.12
C MET A 36 -7.16 -5.14 9.24
N HIS A 37 -7.39 -6.24 9.94
CA HIS A 37 -8.70 -6.88 10.04
C HIS A 37 -9.20 -7.35 8.68
N PHE A 38 -8.28 -7.82 7.84
CA PHE A 38 -8.58 -8.40 6.54
C PHE A 38 -8.29 -9.89 6.58
N SER A 39 -8.95 -10.65 5.69
CA SER A 39 -8.47 -12.00 5.39
C SER A 39 -7.20 -11.85 4.54
N ARG A 40 -6.41 -12.91 4.49
CA ARG A 40 -5.20 -12.92 3.65
C ARG A 40 -5.54 -12.64 2.19
N ASN A 41 -6.62 -13.23 1.71
CA ASN A 41 -7.04 -13.05 0.32
C ASN A 41 -7.44 -11.60 0.06
N THR A 42 -8.12 -10.98 1.01
CA THR A 42 -8.52 -9.58 0.89
C THR A 42 -7.28 -8.67 0.86
N LEU A 43 -6.31 -8.94 1.73
CA LEU A 43 -5.09 -8.15 1.73
C LEU A 43 -4.36 -8.27 0.40
N ARG A 44 -4.21 -9.50 -0.11
CA ARG A 44 -3.57 -9.72 -1.39
C ARG A 44 -4.27 -8.98 -2.51
N ALA A 45 -5.60 -9.01 -2.50
CA ALA A 45 -6.38 -8.30 -3.52
C ALA A 45 -6.14 -6.81 -3.45
N ARG A 46 -6.09 -6.24 -2.26
CA ARG A 46 -5.83 -4.81 -2.09
C ARG A 46 -4.45 -4.43 -2.59
N LEU A 47 -3.44 -5.23 -2.26
CA LEU A 47 -2.07 -4.94 -2.68
C LEU A 47 -1.88 -5.13 -4.17
N SER A 48 -2.54 -6.12 -4.77
CA SER A 48 -2.45 -6.37 -6.21
C SER A 48 -3.15 -5.31 -7.04
N ALA A 49 -4.29 -4.83 -6.55
CA ALA A 49 -5.10 -3.86 -7.28
C ALA A 49 -4.49 -2.46 -7.26
N GLY A 50 -3.65 -2.18 -6.30
CA GLY A 50 -3.02 -0.86 -6.17
C GLY A 50 -3.79 0.07 -5.27
N SER A 51 -3.16 1.19 -4.94
CA SER A 51 -3.68 2.11 -3.93
C SER A 51 -4.95 2.84 -4.36
N ASP A 52 -5.23 2.91 -5.64
CA ASP A 52 -6.43 3.57 -6.14
C ASP A 52 -7.71 2.90 -5.65
N ASN A 53 -7.60 1.64 -5.24
CA ASN A 53 -8.74 0.87 -4.77
C ASN A 53 -8.89 0.87 -3.25
N TRP A 54 -8.01 1.58 -2.57
CA TRP A 54 -8.07 1.63 -1.10
C TRP A 54 -9.00 2.75 -0.66
N THR A 55 -9.80 2.48 0.36
CA THR A 55 -10.61 3.52 0.96
C THR A 55 -9.73 4.39 1.85
N ILE A 56 -10.25 5.57 2.21
CA ILE A 56 -9.54 6.45 3.15
C ILE A 56 -9.32 5.76 4.49
N SER A 57 -10.30 4.98 4.95
CA SER A 57 -10.16 4.21 6.18
C SER A 57 -9.05 3.20 6.10
N GLU A 58 -8.95 2.51 4.96
CA GLU A 58 -7.90 1.52 4.74
C GLU A 58 -6.53 2.17 4.71
N LEU A 59 -6.43 3.31 4.05
CA LEU A 59 -5.18 4.06 3.97
C LEU A 59 -4.72 4.48 5.37
N LYS A 60 -5.62 5.04 6.16
CA LYS A 60 -5.31 5.44 7.52
C LYS A 60 -4.86 4.25 8.37
N ARG A 61 -5.51 3.11 8.17
CA ARG A 61 -5.15 1.90 8.92
C ARG A 61 -3.78 1.40 8.54
N PHE A 62 -3.43 1.42 7.26
CA PHE A 62 -2.08 1.07 6.83
C PHE A 62 -1.05 1.98 7.49
N CYS A 63 -1.31 3.27 7.53
CA CYS A 63 -0.39 4.21 8.15
C CYS A 63 -0.20 3.93 9.63
N ARG A 64 -1.28 3.58 10.33
CA ARG A 64 -1.20 3.29 11.76
C ARG A 64 -0.48 1.98 12.03
N VAL A 65 -0.84 0.95 11.30
CA VAL A 65 -0.28 -0.40 11.51
C VAL A 65 1.20 -0.43 11.16
N LEU A 66 1.58 0.23 10.08
CA LEU A 66 2.95 0.21 9.58
C LEU A 66 3.78 1.40 10.06
N ASP A 67 3.18 2.23 10.92
CA ASP A 67 3.86 3.38 11.51
C ASP A 67 4.45 4.30 10.42
N ILE A 68 3.65 4.62 9.42
CA ILE A 68 4.05 5.50 8.33
C ILE A 68 3.77 6.93 8.74
N PRO A 69 4.79 7.80 8.77
CA PRO A 69 4.57 9.21 9.10
C PRO A 69 3.63 9.85 8.08
N ILE A 70 2.79 10.76 8.56
CA ILE A 70 1.82 11.41 7.70
C ILE A 70 2.48 12.21 6.59
N GLU A 71 3.68 12.71 6.84
CA GLU A 71 4.42 13.46 5.84
C GLU A 71 4.84 12.59 4.68
N GLU A 72 5.26 11.35 4.97
CA GLU A 72 5.62 10.41 3.91
C GLU A 72 4.40 10.04 3.08
N MET A 73 3.27 9.86 3.73
CA MET A 73 2.03 9.57 3.04
C MET A 73 1.64 10.73 2.12
N ARG A 74 1.76 11.95 2.60
CA ARG A 74 1.44 13.13 1.81
C ARG A 74 2.33 13.24 0.58
N GLN A 75 3.61 12.96 0.73
CA GLN A 75 4.54 12.98 -0.40
C GLN A 75 4.15 11.93 -1.43
N ALA A 76 3.79 10.74 -0.97
CA ALA A 76 3.36 9.68 -1.88
C ALA A 76 2.09 10.06 -2.64
N LEU A 77 1.18 10.76 -1.98
CA LEU A 77 -0.06 11.20 -2.62
C LEU A 77 0.17 12.25 -3.71
N ARG A 78 1.26 13.00 -3.61
CA ARG A 78 1.59 14.03 -4.61
C ARG A 78 2.29 13.47 -5.84
N MET A 79 2.79 12.27 -5.76
CA MET A 79 3.47 11.63 -6.87
C MET A 79 2.46 10.90 -7.75
#